data_2a1d32451aa40d0e65c80fb221e50342
#
_entry.id   2a1d32451aa40d0e65c80fb221e50342
#
_cell.length_a   1.000
_cell.length_b   1.000
_cell.length_c   1.000
_cell.angle_alpha   90.00
_cell.angle_beta   90.00
_cell.angle_gamma   90.00
#
_symmetry.space_group_name_H-M   'P 1'
#
loop_
_entity.id
_entity.type
_entity.pdbx_description
1 polymer ?
#
loop_
_entity_poly.entity_id
_entity_poly.type
_entity_poly.pdbx_seq_one_letter_code
_entity_poly.pdbx_strand_id
1 'polypeptide(L)'
;MERFEYTAAPENEGERLDKALAGVCGQLSRSALQELSEAGRVLRNGKPAGKKEKLKAGDVLQVEIPDAAPAEAVPQNIPLPIVYEDEHLLVVNKPKGMVVHPAPGNPDGTMVNALLYHCGSRLSSIGGVIRPGIVHRIDKDTSGLLVVAKDDETHRALSEKMSRHDILREYHAVVYGNLKEDSGFVEASIGRDKNDRKKMAVTDQNAKYAYTEWRVLERFGNFTYIACRLKTGRTHQIRVHMASIGHPLAGDPVYGPRSCITELHGQCLHAKMLGFEHPATGQWMEFDSDLPPYFEKYLQKLRKGRG
;
A
#
# COMPACT_ATOMS: atom_id res chain seq x y z
N MET A 1 -16.96 19.13 11.05
CA MET A 1 -17.51 18.21 12.08
C MET A 1 -18.85 17.74 11.59
N GLU A 2 -18.92 16.48 11.17
CA GLU A 2 -20.14 15.84 10.69
C GLU A 2 -20.89 15.23 11.86
N ARG A 3 -22.25 15.31 11.87
CA ARG A 3 -23.09 14.66 12.87
C ARG A 3 -23.96 13.64 12.18
N PHE A 4 -23.93 12.43 12.69
CA PHE A 4 -24.80 11.34 12.26
C PHE A 4 -25.80 11.05 13.38
N GLU A 5 -27.08 10.96 13.02
CA GLU A 5 -28.15 10.63 13.96
C GLU A 5 -28.90 9.39 13.50
N TYR A 6 -29.23 8.51 14.44
CA TYR A 6 -29.95 7.28 14.18
C TYR A 6 -30.91 6.98 15.35
N THR A 7 -32.16 6.67 15.04
CA THR A 7 -33.12 6.17 16.03
C THR A 7 -33.17 4.65 15.95
N ALA A 8 -32.93 3.98 17.07
CA ALA A 8 -32.89 2.52 17.15
C ALA A 8 -34.25 1.94 16.81
N ALA A 9 -34.30 1.11 15.77
CA ALA A 9 -35.50 0.40 15.35
C ALA A 9 -35.82 -0.76 16.31
N PRO A 10 -37.07 -1.30 16.32
CA PRO A 10 -37.43 -2.42 17.18
C PRO A 10 -36.51 -3.64 17.05
N GLU A 11 -36.00 -3.93 15.86
CA GLU A 11 -35.03 -5.00 15.59
C GLU A 11 -33.66 -4.81 16.24
N ASN A 12 -33.34 -3.61 16.67
CA ASN A 12 -32.10 -3.32 17.39
C ASN A 12 -32.21 -3.50 18.90
N GLU A 13 -33.37 -3.87 19.43
CA GLU A 13 -33.55 -4.05 20.87
C GLU A 13 -32.62 -5.14 21.42
N GLY A 14 -31.86 -4.80 22.47
CA GLY A 14 -30.87 -5.68 23.06
C GLY A 14 -29.57 -5.81 22.28
N GLU A 15 -29.46 -5.21 21.08
CA GLU A 15 -28.24 -5.17 20.31
C GLU A 15 -27.22 -4.21 20.95
N ARG A 16 -25.93 -4.49 20.75
CA ARG A 16 -24.88 -3.58 21.23
C ARG A 16 -24.80 -2.33 20.36
N LEU A 17 -24.65 -1.18 21.00
CA LEU A 17 -24.54 0.14 20.36
C LEU A 17 -23.49 0.16 19.24
N ASP A 18 -22.27 -0.36 19.51
CA ASP A 18 -21.19 -0.37 18.51
C ASP A 18 -21.50 -1.25 17.28
N LYS A 19 -22.34 -2.26 17.43
CA LYS A 19 -22.74 -3.16 16.34
C LYS A 19 -23.87 -2.54 15.52
N ALA A 20 -24.90 -2.02 16.16
CA ALA A 20 -26.02 -1.37 15.50
C ALA A 20 -25.56 -0.16 14.66
N LEU A 21 -24.76 0.73 15.26
CA LEU A 21 -24.20 1.89 14.55
C LEU A 21 -23.32 1.50 13.36
N ALA A 22 -22.51 0.44 13.46
CA ALA A 22 -21.69 -0.04 12.35
C ALA A 22 -22.53 -0.54 11.16
N GLY A 23 -23.74 -1.03 11.42
CA GLY A 23 -24.68 -1.46 10.38
C GLY A 23 -25.30 -0.32 9.59
N VAL A 24 -25.53 0.82 10.23
CA VAL A 24 -26.26 1.96 9.64
C VAL A 24 -25.34 3.13 9.26
N CYS A 25 -24.24 3.31 9.96
CA CYS A 25 -23.23 4.34 9.68
C CYS A 25 -22.15 3.77 8.75
N GLY A 26 -22.48 3.59 7.47
CA GLY A 26 -21.61 2.92 6.47
C GLY A 26 -20.23 3.51 6.26
N GLN A 27 -19.94 4.70 6.82
CA GLN A 27 -18.67 5.39 6.73
C GLN A 27 -17.69 5.02 7.86
N LEU A 28 -18.17 4.49 8.99
CA LEU A 28 -17.36 4.19 10.16
C LEU A 28 -17.25 2.68 10.42
N SER A 29 -16.02 2.23 10.65
CA SER A 29 -15.79 0.87 11.14
C SER A 29 -16.24 0.74 12.61
N ARG A 30 -16.54 -0.49 13.03
CA ARG A 30 -16.87 -0.78 14.44
C ARG A 30 -15.76 -0.32 15.41
N SER A 31 -14.49 -0.42 15.01
CA SER A 31 -13.35 0.06 15.81
C SER A 31 -13.37 1.58 15.95
N ALA A 32 -13.62 2.31 14.88
CA ALA A 32 -13.73 3.78 14.93
C ALA A 32 -14.90 4.24 15.83
N LEU A 33 -16.05 3.55 15.76
CA LEU A 33 -17.19 3.82 16.65
C LEU A 33 -16.85 3.55 18.12
N GLN A 34 -16.03 2.55 18.42
CA GLN A 34 -15.56 2.27 19.77
C GLN A 34 -14.65 3.38 20.29
N GLU A 35 -13.72 3.89 19.48
CA GLU A 35 -12.84 5.01 19.80
C GLU A 35 -13.64 6.30 20.03
N LEU A 36 -14.63 6.59 19.16
CA LEU A 36 -15.52 7.74 19.33
C LEU A 36 -16.36 7.63 20.62
N SER A 37 -16.83 6.44 20.95
CA SER A 37 -17.57 6.20 22.21
C SER A 37 -16.66 6.43 23.44
N GLU A 38 -15.43 5.94 23.41
CA GLU A 38 -14.42 6.19 24.48
C GLU A 38 -14.04 7.66 24.61
N ALA A 39 -14.05 8.40 23.48
CA ALA A 39 -13.85 9.85 23.47
C ALA A 39 -15.10 10.67 23.86
N GLY A 40 -16.21 10.00 24.25
CA GLY A 40 -17.47 10.67 24.63
C GLY A 40 -18.23 11.32 23.47
N ARG A 41 -17.90 10.96 22.22
CA ARG A 41 -18.48 11.53 20.99
C ARG A 41 -19.66 10.73 20.45
N VAL A 42 -20.07 9.67 21.14
CA VAL A 42 -21.30 8.92 20.88
C VAL A 42 -22.26 9.17 22.01
N LEU A 43 -23.40 9.77 21.68
CA LEU A 43 -24.44 10.07 22.67
C LEU A 43 -25.63 9.15 22.45
N ARG A 44 -26.24 8.71 23.52
CA ARG A 44 -27.52 8.03 23.55
C ARG A 44 -28.50 8.88 24.36
N ASN A 45 -29.58 9.30 23.74
CA ASN A 45 -30.58 10.19 24.35
C ASN A 45 -29.93 11.43 24.99
N GLY A 46 -28.93 12.02 24.29
CA GLY A 46 -28.19 13.21 24.71
C GLY A 46 -27.12 12.99 25.80
N LYS A 47 -26.83 11.74 26.21
CA LYS A 47 -25.80 11.42 27.21
C LYS A 47 -24.70 10.55 26.60
N PRO A 48 -23.41 10.73 26.99
CA PRO A 48 -22.34 9.87 26.51
C PRO A 48 -22.65 8.39 26.76
N ALA A 49 -22.45 7.56 25.74
CA ALA A 49 -22.80 6.15 25.78
C ALA A 49 -21.58 5.26 25.56
N GLY A 50 -21.50 4.19 26.36
CA GLY A 50 -20.44 3.19 26.26
C GLY A 50 -20.65 2.22 25.09
N LYS A 51 -19.56 1.85 24.42
CA LYS A 51 -19.56 0.94 23.24
C LYS A 51 -20.29 -0.39 23.42
N LYS A 52 -20.39 -0.89 24.66
CA LYS A 52 -21.00 -2.18 25.01
C LYS A 52 -22.44 -2.06 25.46
N GLU A 53 -23.00 -0.86 25.57
CA GLU A 53 -24.39 -0.66 25.99
C GLU A 53 -25.36 -1.33 25.04
N LYS A 54 -26.43 -1.87 25.61
CA LYS A 54 -27.54 -2.49 24.86
C LYS A 54 -28.59 -1.44 24.55
N LEU A 55 -29.01 -1.38 23.31
CA LEU A 55 -30.05 -0.47 22.85
C LEU A 55 -31.46 -0.92 23.28
N LYS A 56 -32.33 0.06 23.40
CA LYS A 56 -33.77 -0.11 23.46
C LYS A 56 -34.39 0.48 22.20
N ALA A 57 -35.49 -0.08 21.74
CA ALA A 57 -36.25 0.50 20.64
C ALA A 57 -36.62 1.95 20.98
N GLY A 58 -36.41 2.87 20.02
CA GLY A 58 -36.64 4.31 20.20
C GLY A 58 -35.46 5.10 20.80
N ASP A 59 -34.35 4.46 21.16
CA ASP A 59 -33.14 5.21 21.58
C ASP A 59 -32.64 6.08 20.45
N VAL A 60 -32.36 7.35 20.72
CA VAL A 60 -31.74 8.27 19.77
C VAL A 60 -30.24 8.28 19.99
N LEU A 61 -29.49 7.85 18.94
CA LEU A 61 -28.04 7.81 18.93
C LEU A 61 -27.51 8.98 18.08
N GLN A 62 -26.57 9.72 18.63
CA GLN A 62 -25.88 10.80 17.93
C GLN A 62 -24.40 10.50 17.95
N VAL A 63 -23.77 10.54 16.77
CA VAL A 63 -22.33 10.33 16.61
C VAL A 63 -21.71 11.62 16.07
N GLU A 64 -20.84 12.23 16.86
CA GLU A 64 -20.02 13.33 16.38
C GLU A 64 -18.78 12.78 15.71
N ILE A 65 -18.74 12.88 14.38
CA ILE A 65 -17.61 12.46 13.57
C ILE A 65 -16.70 13.68 13.47
N PRO A 66 -15.50 13.67 14.12
CA PRO A 66 -14.56 14.75 13.92
C PRO A 66 -14.17 14.77 12.44
N ASP A 67 -14.03 15.98 11.88
CA ASP A 67 -13.33 16.11 10.62
C ASP A 67 -12.01 15.36 10.82
N ALA A 68 -11.69 14.43 9.92
CA ALA A 68 -10.35 13.86 9.95
C ALA A 68 -9.41 15.04 9.85
N ALA A 69 -8.73 15.39 10.94
CA ALA A 69 -7.59 16.29 10.86
C ALA A 69 -6.70 15.65 9.80
N PRO A 70 -6.41 16.34 8.68
CA PRO A 70 -5.41 15.82 7.76
C PRO A 70 -4.20 15.57 8.66
N ALA A 71 -3.74 14.34 8.73
CA ALA A 71 -2.48 14.05 9.40
C ALA A 71 -1.44 14.78 8.56
N GLU A 72 -1.16 16.04 8.90
CA GLU A 72 -0.09 16.78 8.25
C GLU A 72 1.18 15.97 8.49
N ALA A 73 1.75 15.50 7.40
CA ALA A 73 3.01 14.81 7.49
C ALA A 73 4.05 15.82 7.99
N VAL A 74 4.56 15.61 9.19
CA VAL A 74 5.57 16.49 9.81
C VAL A 74 6.94 16.13 9.26
N PRO A 75 7.80 17.09 8.86
CA PRO A 75 9.18 16.82 8.46
C PRO A 75 9.96 16.06 9.54
N GLN A 76 10.64 14.97 9.15
CA GLN A 76 11.46 14.17 10.06
C GLN A 76 12.81 13.87 9.42
N ASN A 77 13.89 14.04 10.18
CA ASN A 77 15.25 13.71 9.75
C ASN A 77 15.44 12.18 9.71
N ILE A 78 14.92 11.56 8.66
CA ILE A 78 15.04 10.13 8.41
C ILE A 78 15.96 9.95 7.18
N PRO A 79 17.04 9.17 7.29
CA PRO A 79 17.91 8.86 6.15
C PRO A 79 17.12 8.23 5.00
N LEU A 80 17.19 8.83 3.82
CA LEU A 80 16.54 8.34 2.61
C LEU A 80 17.59 8.24 1.49
N PRO A 81 17.88 7.04 0.95
CA PRO A 81 18.81 6.89 -0.14
C PRO A 81 18.26 7.55 -1.42
N ILE A 82 18.83 8.69 -1.79
CA ILE A 82 18.51 9.41 -3.02
C ILE A 82 19.46 8.93 -4.12
N VAL A 83 18.88 8.45 -5.22
CA VAL A 83 19.61 7.91 -6.38
C VAL A 83 19.89 9.03 -7.40
N TYR A 84 18.95 9.95 -7.53
CA TYR A 84 18.99 11.09 -8.42
C TYR A 84 18.15 12.24 -7.87
N GLU A 85 18.59 13.46 -8.12
CA GLU A 85 17.81 14.67 -7.80
C GLU A 85 18.18 15.81 -8.74
N ASP A 86 17.16 16.55 -9.19
CA ASP A 86 17.31 17.82 -9.89
C ASP A 86 16.30 18.87 -9.38
N GLU A 87 15.97 19.89 -10.15
CA GLU A 87 15.01 20.95 -9.78
C GLU A 87 13.57 20.44 -9.79
N HIS A 88 13.26 19.43 -10.60
CA HIS A 88 11.90 18.97 -10.92
C HIS A 88 11.49 17.68 -10.19
N LEU A 89 12.41 16.78 -10.01
CA LEU A 89 12.11 15.46 -9.42
C LEU A 89 13.29 14.90 -8.62
N LEU A 90 12.99 13.86 -7.85
CA LEU A 90 14.01 12.99 -7.28
C LEU A 90 13.62 11.53 -7.42
N VAL A 91 14.65 10.66 -7.48
CA VAL A 91 14.47 9.20 -7.46
C VAL A 91 15.08 8.67 -6.17
N VAL A 92 14.28 7.94 -5.41
CA VAL A 92 14.69 7.36 -4.13
C VAL A 92 14.72 5.85 -4.20
N ASN A 93 15.64 5.23 -3.46
CA ASN A 93 15.66 3.79 -3.22
C ASN A 93 15.08 3.52 -1.83
N LYS A 94 13.76 3.33 -1.76
CA LYS A 94 13.05 3.15 -0.48
C LYS A 94 13.51 1.88 0.24
N PRO A 95 13.92 1.97 1.51
CA PRO A 95 14.25 0.78 2.30
C PRO A 95 12.99 -0.07 2.56
N LYS A 96 13.18 -1.37 2.78
CA LYS A 96 12.16 -2.28 3.27
C LYS A 96 11.69 -1.86 4.67
N GLY A 97 10.42 -2.06 4.97
CA GLY A 97 9.81 -1.70 6.26
C GLY A 97 9.32 -0.25 6.35
N MET A 98 9.71 0.63 5.41
CA MET A 98 9.25 2.01 5.36
C MET A 98 7.93 2.15 4.59
N VAL A 99 6.93 2.81 5.18
CA VAL A 99 5.68 3.19 4.51
C VAL A 99 5.93 4.43 3.65
N VAL A 100 5.30 4.51 2.49
CA VAL A 100 5.48 5.66 1.58
C VAL A 100 4.89 6.95 2.16
N HIS A 101 3.67 6.93 2.70
CA HIS A 101 2.98 8.10 3.23
C HIS A 101 2.19 7.75 4.49
N PRO A 102 1.88 8.72 5.36
CA PRO A 102 1.09 8.49 6.56
C PRO A 102 -0.21 7.77 6.28
N ALA A 103 -0.54 6.81 7.13
CA ALA A 103 -1.77 6.01 7.06
C ALA A 103 -2.13 5.52 8.48
N PRO A 104 -3.37 5.07 8.72
CA PRO A 104 -3.76 4.45 9.98
C PRO A 104 -2.78 3.35 10.39
N GLY A 105 -2.23 3.45 11.61
CA GLY A 105 -1.20 2.55 12.13
C GLY A 105 0.26 2.89 11.76
N ASN A 106 0.49 3.91 10.92
CA ASN A 106 1.81 4.47 10.61
C ASN A 106 1.63 5.99 10.37
N PRO A 107 1.40 6.79 11.43
CA PRO A 107 1.13 8.23 11.29
C PRO A 107 2.38 9.04 10.93
N ASP A 108 3.55 8.52 11.22
CA ASP A 108 4.87 9.12 11.02
C ASP A 108 5.93 8.08 10.61
N GLY A 109 7.20 8.48 10.55
CA GLY A 109 8.28 7.57 10.14
C GLY A 109 8.19 7.14 8.67
N THR A 110 7.46 7.86 7.83
CA THR A 110 7.22 7.51 6.43
C THR A 110 8.21 8.18 5.48
N MET A 111 8.24 7.71 4.23
CA MET A 111 9.05 8.34 3.19
C MET A 111 8.66 9.81 2.98
N VAL A 112 7.37 10.14 3.07
CA VAL A 112 6.90 11.54 2.96
C VAL A 112 7.46 12.40 4.09
N ASN A 113 7.52 11.91 5.35
CA ASN A 113 8.15 12.67 6.43
C ASN A 113 9.64 12.97 6.15
N ALA A 114 10.37 11.99 5.61
CA ALA A 114 11.77 12.17 5.19
C ALA A 114 11.91 13.16 4.02
N LEU A 115 11.03 13.06 3.02
CA LEU A 115 11.02 13.96 1.86
C LEU A 115 10.70 15.41 2.25
N LEU A 116 9.77 15.63 3.15
CA LEU A 116 9.46 16.96 3.68
C LEU A 116 10.65 17.57 4.40
N TYR A 117 11.42 16.78 5.12
CA TYR A 117 12.65 17.25 5.77
C TYR A 117 13.73 17.59 4.73
N HIS A 118 13.92 16.74 3.72
CA HIS A 118 14.93 16.91 2.69
C HIS A 118 14.62 18.07 1.72
N CYS A 119 13.40 18.12 1.20
CA CYS A 119 13.00 19.08 0.17
C CYS A 119 12.41 20.38 0.74
N GLY A 120 11.98 20.41 1.99
CA GLY A 120 11.24 21.54 2.58
C GLY A 120 9.94 21.80 1.80
N SER A 121 9.74 23.06 1.39
CA SER A 121 8.59 23.48 0.60
C SER A 121 8.66 23.10 -0.90
N ARG A 122 9.74 22.48 -1.35
CA ARG A 122 9.95 22.08 -2.76
C ARG A 122 9.44 20.68 -3.06
N LEU A 123 8.20 20.39 -2.69
CA LEU A 123 7.49 19.19 -3.11
C LEU A 123 6.16 19.59 -3.76
N SER A 124 5.76 18.87 -4.80
CA SER A 124 4.46 19.10 -5.41
C SER A 124 3.34 19.02 -4.39
N SER A 125 2.43 19.97 -4.41
CA SER A 125 1.25 20.03 -3.54
C SER A 125 0.12 19.12 -3.99
N ILE A 126 0.19 18.55 -5.20
CA ILE A 126 -0.77 17.58 -5.71
C ILE A 126 -0.74 16.33 -4.83
N GLY A 127 -1.91 15.87 -4.38
CA GLY A 127 -2.03 14.81 -3.38
C GLY A 127 -2.25 15.34 -1.96
N GLY A 128 -2.24 16.67 -1.80
CA GLY A 128 -2.51 17.36 -0.54
C GLY A 128 -1.40 17.13 0.50
N VAL A 129 -1.65 17.58 1.71
CA VAL A 129 -0.70 17.55 2.85
C VAL A 129 -0.25 16.15 3.27
N ILE A 130 -0.97 15.11 2.84
CA ILE A 130 -0.69 13.71 3.23
C ILE A 130 0.32 13.04 2.28
N ARG A 131 0.35 13.44 0.99
CA ARG A 131 1.14 12.76 -0.06
C ARG A 131 1.83 13.75 -1.01
N PRO A 132 2.47 14.81 -0.52
CA PRO A 132 3.14 15.77 -1.39
C PRO A 132 4.20 15.06 -2.25
N GLY A 133 4.20 15.34 -3.54
CA GLY A 133 5.16 14.80 -4.50
C GLY A 133 5.01 13.32 -4.89
N ILE A 134 4.09 12.57 -4.26
CA ILE A 134 3.97 11.11 -4.46
C ILE A 134 3.10 10.78 -5.67
N VAL A 135 3.71 10.38 -6.77
CA VAL A 135 3.03 9.98 -8.02
C VAL A 135 2.69 8.48 -8.05
N HIS A 136 3.44 7.66 -7.35
CA HIS A 136 3.18 6.22 -7.19
C HIS A 136 3.69 5.68 -5.86
N ARG A 137 3.37 4.43 -5.56
CA ARG A 137 3.75 3.82 -4.28
C ARG A 137 4.11 2.35 -4.44
N ILE A 138 4.93 1.87 -3.51
CA ILE A 138 5.19 0.44 -3.27
C ILE A 138 4.79 0.10 -1.82
N ASP A 139 4.64 -1.19 -1.54
CA ASP A 139 4.22 -1.65 -0.21
C ASP A 139 5.29 -1.36 0.86
N LYS A 140 4.89 -1.38 2.14
CA LYS A 140 5.78 -1.20 3.29
C LYS A 140 7.03 -2.07 3.20
N ASP A 141 6.82 -3.37 2.98
CA ASP A 141 7.89 -4.38 2.98
C ASP A 141 8.45 -4.65 1.58
N THR A 142 8.14 -3.83 0.60
CA THR A 142 8.80 -3.76 -0.70
C THR A 142 9.84 -2.67 -0.67
N SER A 143 11.06 -2.98 -1.06
CA SER A 143 12.15 -2.01 -1.24
C SER A 143 12.27 -1.56 -2.70
N GLY A 144 13.06 -0.51 -2.97
CA GLY A 144 13.44 -0.14 -4.32
C GLY A 144 12.98 1.23 -4.79
N LEU A 145 13.09 1.43 -6.08
CA LEU A 145 13.02 2.73 -6.74
C LEU A 145 11.61 3.32 -6.80
N LEU A 146 11.54 4.61 -6.45
CA LEU A 146 10.36 5.46 -6.65
C LEU A 146 10.80 6.82 -7.19
N VAL A 147 9.99 7.40 -8.09
CA VAL A 147 10.11 8.81 -8.49
C VAL A 147 9.16 9.68 -7.69
N VAL A 148 9.63 10.86 -7.32
CA VAL A 148 8.92 11.87 -6.54
C VAL A 148 8.99 13.20 -7.27
N ALA A 149 7.88 13.90 -7.39
CA ALA A 149 7.80 15.20 -8.06
C ALA A 149 8.05 16.35 -7.07
N LYS A 150 8.91 17.31 -7.46
CA LYS A 150 9.19 18.50 -6.65
C LYS A 150 8.26 19.68 -6.99
N ASP A 151 7.66 19.69 -8.16
CA ASP A 151 6.71 20.69 -8.59
C ASP A 151 5.43 20.05 -9.18
N ASP A 152 4.37 20.85 -9.31
CA ASP A 152 3.05 20.38 -9.73
C ASP A 152 2.97 20.03 -11.23
N GLU A 153 3.78 20.67 -12.08
CA GLU A 153 3.85 20.39 -13.51
C GLU A 153 4.46 19.01 -13.74
N THR A 154 5.61 18.75 -13.13
CA THR A 154 6.26 17.45 -13.10
C THR A 154 5.34 16.36 -12.55
N HIS A 155 4.59 16.65 -11.49
CA HIS A 155 3.65 15.70 -10.90
C HIS A 155 2.55 15.30 -11.89
N ARG A 156 1.93 16.29 -12.58
CA ARG A 156 0.88 16.02 -13.59
C ARG A 156 1.45 15.18 -14.74
N ALA A 157 2.60 15.57 -15.27
CA ALA A 157 3.24 14.86 -16.38
C ALA A 157 3.60 13.40 -16.02
N LEU A 158 4.21 13.17 -14.85
CA LEU A 158 4.52 11.81 -14.38
C LEU A 158 3.25 10.99 -14.12
N SER A 159 2.21 11.61 -13.56
CA SER A 159 0.92 10.94 -13.32
C SER A 159 0.23 10.54 -14.63
N GLU A 160 0.31 11.38 -15.65
CA GLU A 160 -0.20 11.06 -16.98
C GLU A 160 0.57 9.90 -17.62
N LYS A 161 1.91 9.95 -17.59
CA LYS A 161 2.76 8.84 -18.07
C LYS A 161 2.46 7.53 -17.32
N MET A 162 2.22 7.58 -16.00
CA MET A 162 1.78 6.42 -15.20
C MET A 162 0.45 5.86 -15.70
N SER A 163 -0.52 6.74 -16.02
CA SER A 163 -1.85 6.33 -16.48
C SER A 163 -1.83 5.73 -17.88
N ARG A 164 -0.91 6.18 -18.73
CA ARG A 164 -0.68 5.66 -20.11
C ARG A 164 0.22 4.43 -20.13
N HIS A 165 0.78 4.03 -18.97
CA HIS A 165 1.74 2.92 -18.85
C HIS A 165 3.09 3.17 -19.54
N ASP A 166 3.49 4.44 -19.67
CA ASP A 166 4.73 4.89 -20.34
C ASP A 166 5.92 4.95 -19.37
N ILE A 167 5.79 4.34 -18.18
CA ILE A 167 6.87 4.25 -17.19
C ILE A 167 7.28 2.79 -17.05
N LEU A 168 8.56 2.52 -17.32
CA LEU A 168 9.18 1.22 -17.07
C LEU A 168 9.24 0.97 -15.55
N ARG A 169 8.67 -0.12 -15.09
CA ARG A 169 8.75 -0.59 -13.70
C ARG A 169 9.03 -2.08 -13.71
N GLU A 170 10.26 -2.44 -13.42
CA GLU A 170 10.64 -3.84 -13.27
C GLU A 170 10.97 -4.14 -11.80
N TYR A 171 10.41 -5.22 -11.32
CA TYR A 171 10.58 -5.70 -9.95
C TYR A 171 11.26 -7.05 -9.98
N HIS A 172 12.15 -7.29 -9.04
CA HIS A 172 12.70 -8.60 -8.80
C HIS A 172 12.03 -9.24 -7.59
N ALA A 173 11.70 -10.52 -7.71
CA ALA A 173 11.01 -11.27 -6.66
C ALA A 173 11.52 -12.72 -6.57
N VAL A 174 11.45 -13.30 -5.37
CA VAL A 174 11.56 -14.75 -5.19
C VAL A 174 10.18 -15.30 -4.86
N VAL A 175 9.74 -16.30 -5.61
CA VAL A 175 8.43 -16.94 -5.43
C VAL A 175 8.60 -18.39 -4.97
N TYR A 176 7.60 -18.92 -4.25
CA TYR A 176 7.53 -20.35 -3.93
C TYR A 176 7.25 -21.18 -5.19
N GLY A 177 7.82 -22.36 -5.21
CA GLY A 177 7.65 -23.34 -6.27
C GLY A 177 8.56 -23.10 -7.46
N ASN A 178 8.52 -24.05 -8.39
CA ASN A 178 9.29 -24.04 -9.62
C ASN A 178 8.38 -23.69 -10.80
N LEU A 179 8.50 -22.47 -11.33
CA LEU A 179 7.83 -22.06 -12.56
C LEU A 179 8.37 -22.89 -13.73
N LYS A 180 7.51 -23.60 -14.45
CA LYS A 180 7.91 -24.48 -15.56
C LYS A 180 8.33 -23.66 -16.78
N GLU A 181 7.54 -22.65 -17.10
CA GLU A 181 7.77 -21.75 -18.24
C GLU A 181 8.87 -20.73 -17.90
N ASP A 182 9.62 -20.28 -18.91
CA ASP A 182 10.68 -19.27 -18.72
C ASP A 182 10.11 -17.86 -18.59
N SER A 183 8.93 -17.61 -19.12
CA SER A 183 8.23 -16.33 -19.02
C SER A 183 6.72 -16.53 -19.17
N GLY A 184 5.97 -15.53 -18.74
CA GLY A 184 4.52 -15.51 -18.90
C GLY A 184 3.94 -14.18 -18.42
N PHE A 185 2.63 -14.14 -18.33
CA PHE A 185 1.91 -12.99 -17.80
C PHE A 185 0.72 -13.43 -16.97
N VAL A 186 0.25 -12.53 -16.11
CA VAL A 186 -1.02 -12.65 -15.42
C VAL A 186 -1.85 -11.41 -15.76
N GLU A 187 -2.98 -11.66 -16.41
CA GLU A 187 -3.96 -10.64 -16.76
C GLU A 187 -5.25 -10.94 -15.99
N ALA A 188 -5.44 -10.27 -14.88
CA ALA A 188 -6.57 -10.51 -13.99
C ALA A 188 -6.90 -9.26 -13.18
N SER A 189 -8.18 -8.88 -13.13
CA SER A 189 -8.62 -7.71 -12.36
C SER A 189 -8.43 -7.92 -10.86
N ILE A 190 -8.00 -6.86 -10.16
CA ILE A 190 -7.74 -6.88 -8.72
C ILE A 190 -8.73 -5.97 -8.00
N GLY A 191 -9.40 -6.52 -7.01
CA GLY A 191 -10.31 -5.85 -6.10
C GLY A 191 -10.02 -6.18 -4.64
N ARG A 192 -10.82 -5.66 -3.73
CA ARG A 192 -10.74 -6.02 -2.31
C ARG A 192 -11.27 -7.44 -2.09
N ASP A 193 -10.59 -8.19 -1.22
CA ASP A 193 -11.08 -9.50 -0.80
C ASP A 193 -12.42 -9.36 -0.04
N LYS A 194 -13.37 -10.26 -0.32
CA LYS A 194 -14.71 -10.24 0.28
C LYS A 194 -14.70 -10.52 1.78
N ASN A 195 -13.76 -11.34 2.23
CA ASN A 195 -13.71 -11.86 3.59
C ASN A 195 -12.70 -11.10 4.47
N ASP A 196 -11.68 -10.49 3.85
CA ASP A 196 -10.64 -9.76 4.56
C ASP A 196 -10.35 -8.41 3.89
N ARG A 197 -10.89 -7.34 4.47
CA ARG A 197 -10.72 -5.96 3.95
C ARG A 197 -9.25 -5.49 3.87
N LYS A 198 -8.32 -6.17 4.54
CA LYS A 198 -6.88 -5.86 4.47
C LYS A 198 -6.20 -6.51 3.27
N LYS A 199 -6.86 -7.47 2.62
CA LYS A 199 -6.37 -8.20 1.46
C LYS A 199 -6.94 -7.67 0.14
N MET A 200 -6.17 -7.88 -0.90
CA MET A 200 -6.62 -7.77 -2.29
C MET A 200 -6.77 -9.18 -2.88
N ALA A 201 -7.59 -9.34 -3.88
CA ALA A 201 -7.82 -10.62 -4.55
C ALA A 201 -8.04 -10.41 -6.06
N VAL A 202 -7.77 -11.45 -6.83
CA VAL A 202 -8.29 -11.54 -8.21
C VAL A 202 -9.80 -11.72 -8.12
N THR A 203 -10.56 -10.79 -8.68
CA THR A 203 -12.03 -10.76 -8.63
C THR A 203 -12.57 -9.82 -9.70
N ASP A 204 -13.81 -10.04 -10.12
CA ASP A 204 -14.51 -9.13 -11.05
C ASP A 204 -15.38 -8.08 -10.31
N GLN A 205 -15.52 -8.21 -8.97
CA GLN A 205 -16.37 -7.31 -8.18
C GLN A 205 -15.59 -6.09 -7.71
N ASN A 206 -16.02 -4.88 -8.14
CA ASN A 206 -15.37 -3.60 -7.81
C ASN A 206 -13.86 -3.64 -8.04
N ALA A 207 -13.45 -4.38 -9.07
CA ALA A 207 -12.05 -4.62 -9.39
C ALA A 207 -11.57 -3.68 -10.50
N LYS A 208 -10.27 -3.53 -10.58
CA LYS A 208 -9.61 -2.75 -11.64
C LYS A 208 -8.70 -3.67 -12.43
N TYR A 209 -8.72 -3.51 -13.74
CA TYR A 209 -7.83 -4.21 -14.65
C TYR A 209 -6.38 -4.16 -14.17
N ALA A 210 -5.70 -5.30 -14.21
CA ALA A 210 -4.30 -5.43 -13.83
C ALA A 210 -3.58 -6.40 -14.75
N TYR A 211 -2.32 -6.06 -15.08
CA TYR A 211 -1.47 -6.86 -15.98
C TYR A 211 -0.03 -6.86 -15.49
N THR A 212 0.52 -8.07 -15.29
CA THR A 212 1.90 -8.30 -14.84
C THR A 212 2.58 -9.30 -15.75
N GLU A 213 3.66 -8.91 -16.40
CA GLU A 213 4.58 -9.83 -17.09
C GLU A 213 5.62 -10.36 -16.11
N TRP A 214 6.05 -11.60 -16.29
CA TRP A 214 7.13 -12.18 -15.53
C TRP A 214 8.07 -13.00 -16.41
N ARG A 215 9.35 -13.05 -16.03
CA ARG A 215 10.37 -13.91 -16.64
C ARG A 215 11.22 -14.54 -15.56
N VAL A 216 11.61 -15.78 -15.74
CA VAL A 216 12.49 -16.51 -14.83
C VAL A 216 13.92 -16.02 -15.01
N LEU A 217 14.56 -15.72 -13.88
CA LEU A 217 15.99 -15.39 -13.82
C LEU A 217 16.81 -16.60 -13.37
N GLU A 218 16.30 -17.32 -12.34
CA GLU A 218 16.99 -18.49 -11.82
C GLU A 218 15.99 -19.42 -11.09
N ARG A 219 16.19 -20.76 -11.17
CA ARG A 219 15.35 -21.77 -10.53
C ARG A 219 16.13 -22.47 -9.42
N PHE A 220 15.49 -22.70 -8.27
CA PHE A 220 16.10 -23.32 -7.09
C PHE A 220 15.33 -24.59 -6.60
N GLY A 221 14.59 -25.24 -7.47
CA GLY A 221 13.73 -26.37 -7.12
C GLY A 221 12.43 -25.92 -6.45
N ASN A 222 12.47 -25.60 -5.16
CA ASN A 222 11.31 -25.15 -4.39
C ASN A 222 11.05 -23.64 -4.47
N PHE A 223 11.90 -22.89 -5.15
CA PHE A 223 11.79 -21.44 -5.34
C PHE A 223 12.22 -21.05 -6.75
N THR A 224 11.70 -19.94 -7.22
CA THR A 224 12.09 -19.32 -8.49
C THR A 224 12.37 -17.84 -8.28
N TYR A 225 13.50 -17.37 -8.76
CA TYR A 225 13.83 -15.95 -8.85
C TYR A 225 13.33 -15.41 -10.19
N ILE A 226 12.54 -14.34 -10.15
CA ILE A 226 11.86 -13.77 -11.31
C ILE A 226 12.04 -12.27 -11.40
N ALA A 227 11.97 -11.74 -12.62
CA ALA A 227 11.71 -10.34 -12.89
C ALA A 227 10.24 -10.17 -13.28
N CYS A 228 9.58 -9.14 -12.78
CA CYS A 228 8.20 -8.78 -13.10
C CYS A 228 8.14 -7.38 -13.69
N ARG A 229 7.52 -7.21 -14.87
CA ARG A 229 7.20 -5.91 -15.46
C ARG A 229 5.74 -5.57 -15.28
N LEU A 230 5.49 -4.34 -14.82
CA LEU A 230 4.14 -3.87 -14.55
C LEU A 230 3.64 -2.95 -15.67
N LYS A 231 2.52 -3.30 -16.32
CA LYS A 231 1.72 -2.34 -17.12
C LYS A 231 0.82 -1.49 -16.22
N THR A 232 0.25 -2.08 -15.18
CA THR A 232 -0.61 -1.41 -14.19
C THR A 232 0.06 -1.39 -12.82
N GLY A 233 -0.47 -0.61 -11.85
CA GLY A 233 0.09 -0.50 -10.49
C GLY A 233 -1.01 -0.59 -9.43
N ARG A 234 -1.69 -1.75 -9.32
CA ARG A 234 -2.72 -1.96 -8.29
C ARG A 234 -2.09 -2.34 -6.96
N THR A 235 -2.79 -2.06 -5.88
CA THR A 235 -2.34 -2.44 -4.53
C THR A 235 -2.03 -3.93 -4.48
N HIS A 236 -0.85 -4.29 -3.99
CA HIS A 236 -0.35 -5.67 -3.86
C HIS A 236 -0.31 -6.46 -5.19
N GLN A 237 -0.27 -5.80 -6.36
CA GLN A 237 -0.51 -6.45 -7.66
C GLN A 237 0.37 -7.69 -7.90
N ILE A 238 1.70 -7.58 -7.83
CA ILE A 238 2.60 -8.72 -8.06
C ILE A 238 2.31 -9.83 -7.05
N ARG A 239 2.08 -9.48 -5.80
CA ARG A 239 1.82 -10.42 -4.70
C ARG A 239 0.54 -11.23 -4.95
N VAL A 240 -0.54 -10.55 -5.34
CA VAL A 240 -1.83 -11.18 -5.66
C VAL A 240 -1.75 -12.00 -6.93
N HIS A 241 -1.15 -11.47 -8.00
CA HIS A 241 -1.04 -12.16 -9.28
C HIS A 241 -0.20 -13.44 -9.16
N MET A 242 0.97 -13.37 -8.53
CA MET A 242 1.80 -14.56 -8.37
C MET A 242 1.14 -15.60 -7.45
N ALA A 243 0.44 -15.16 -6.40
CA ALA A 243 -0.33 -16.07 -5.55
C ALA A 243 -1.49 -16.72 -6.31
N SER A 244 -2.17 -16.01 -7.21
CA SER A 244 -3.31 -16.54 -7.99
C SER A 244 -2.92 -17.67 -8.95
N ILE A 245 -1.65 -17.70 -9.38
CA ILE A 245 -1.11 -18.78 -10.23
C ILE A 245 -0.36 -19.85 -9.41
N GLY A 246 -0.50 -19.84 -8.08
CA GLY A 246 0.09 -20.86 -7.21
C GLY A 246 1.56 -20.62 -6.80
N HIS A 247 2.12 -19.44 -7.12
CA HIS A 247 3.50 -19.06 -6.85
C HIS A 247 3.61 -17.80 -5.99
N PRO A 248 3.09 -17.79 -4.73
CA PRO A 248 3.17 -16.62 -3.88
C PRO A 248 4.62 -16.21 -3.60
N LEU A 249 4.84 -14.95 -3.22
CA LEU A 249 6.19 -14.45 -2.93
C LEU A 249 6.74 -15.05 -1.64
N ALA A 250 8.03 -15.38 -1.64
CA ALA A 250 8.74 -15.85 -0.47
C ALA A 250 8.68 -14.80 0.66
N GLY A 251 8.35 -15.24 1.87
CA GLY A 251 8.24 -14.38 3.05
C GLY A 251 6.99 -13.50 3.11
N ASP A 252 6.06 -13.62 2.15
CA ASP A 252 4.81 -12.82 2.17
C ASP A 252 3.86 -13.34 3.26
N PRO A 253 3.61 -12.57 4.35
CA PRO A 253 2.77 -13.02 5.45
C PRO A 253 1.28 -12.99 5.14
N VAL A 254 0.89 -12.36 4.03
CA VAL A 254 -0.52 -12.15 3.65
C VAL A 254 -0.98 -13.16 2.61
N TYR A 255 -0.16 -13.39 1.58
CA TYR A 255 -0.50 -14.22 0.42
C TYR A 255 0.33 -15.52 0.36
N GLY A 256 1.36 -15.63 1.18
CA GLY A 256 2.20 -16.82 1.28
C GLY A 256 1.53 -17.97 2.04
N PRO A 257 2.17 -19.14 2.10
CA PRO A 257 1.71 -20.28 2.87
C PRO A 257 1.71 -19.95 4.38
N ARG A 258 0.95 -20.72 5.18
CA ARG A 258 0.88 -20.54 6.65
C ARG A 258 2.26 -20.64 7.32
N SER A 259 3.14 -21.45 6.79
CA SER A 259 4.56 -21.61 7.19
C SER A 259 5.48 -20.70 6.37
N CYS A 260 5.12 -19.43 6.18
CA CYS A 260 5.94 -18.51 5.40
C CYS A 260 7.32 -18.28 6.07
N ILE A 261 8.29 -17.87 5.25
CA ILE A 261 9.67 -17.60 5.71
C ILE A 261 9.68 -16.27 6.47
N THR A 262 9.77 -16.35 7.80
CA THR A 262 9.73 -15.17 8.67
C THR A 262 11.05 -14.37 8.69
N GLU A 263 12.19 -15.02 8.41
CA GLU A 263 13.52 -14.38 8.38
C GLU A 263 13.63 -13.27 7.31
N LEU A 264 12.73 -13.25 6.33
CA LEU A 264 12.65 -12.20 5.32
C LEU A 264 11.89 -10.95 5.81
N HIS A 265 11.22 -11.01 6.95
CA HIS A 265 10.43 -9.90 7.50
C HIS A 265 9.49 -9.24 6.46
N GLY A 266 8.72 -10.06 5.74
CA GLY A 266 7.84 -9.63 4.65
C GLY A 266 8.28 -10.15 3.29
N GLN A 267 7.54 -9.82 2.24
CA GLN A 267 7.75 -10.33 0.88
C GLN A 267 9.15 -10.03 0.33
N CYS A 268 9.74 -11.03 -0.33
CA CYS A 268 10.98 -10.89 -1.09
C CYS A 268 10.66 -10.22 -2.44
N LEU A 269 10.56 -8.90 -2.44
CA LEU A 269 10.18 -8.07 -3.57
C LEU A 269 10.95 -6.75 -3.56
N HIS A 270 11.51 -6.37 -4.71
CA HIS A 270 12.31 -5.18 -4.86
C HIS A 270 12.00 -4.49 -6.19
N ALA A 271 11.68 -3.19 -6.17
CA ALA A 271 11.51 -2.35 -7.34
C ALA A 271 12.90 -2.03 -7.93
N LYS A 272 13.35 -2.90 -8.83
CA LYS A 272 14.73 -2.98 -9.33
C LYS A 272 15.04 -1.89 -10.34
N MET A 273 14.15 -1.73 -11.35
CA MET A 273 14.37 -0.76 -12.42
C MET A 273 13.19 0.20 -12.52
N LEU A 274 13.52 1.45 -12.80
CA LEU A 274 12.56 2.53 -13.04
C LEU A 274 13.05 3.35 -14.24
N GLY A 275 12.22 3.44 -15.30
CA GLY A 275 12.56 4.23 -16.48
C GLY A 275 11.39 5.09 -16.92
N PHE A 276 11.67 6.32 -17.28
CA PHE A 276 10.68 7.29 -17.76
C PHE A 276 11.35 8.42 -18.55
N GLU A 277 10.59 9.07 -19.38
CA GLU A 277 11.00 10.32 -20.02
C GLU A 277 10.86 11.48 -19.04
N HIS A 278 11.93 12.22 -18.82
CA HIS A 278 11.98 13.34 -17.89
C HIS A 278 11.01 14.45 -18.34
N PRO A 279 10.06 14.88 -17.47
CA PRO A 279 9.00 15.80 -17.87
C PRO A 279 9.46 17.14 -18.44
N ALA A 280 10.55 17.72 -17.89
CA ALA A 280 11.03 19.03 -18.32
C ALA A 280 12.00 18.95 -19.50
N THR A 281 12.81 17.90 -19.63
CA THR A 281 13.86 17.81 -20.66
C THR A 281 13.48 16.92 -21.84
N GLY A 282 12.49 16.04 -21.71
CA GLY A 282 12.14 15.04 -22.70
C GLY A 282 13.15 13.89 -22.84
N GLN A 283 14.21 13.87 -22.04
CA GLN A 283 15.22 12.81 -22.10
C GLN A 283 14.73 11.54 -21.40
N TRP A 284 15.02 10.38 -22.01
CA TRP A 284 14.78 9.09 -21.35
C TRP A 284 15.79 8.91 -20.23
N MET A 285 15.27 8.61 -19.03
CA MET A 285 16.06 8.29 -17.84
C MET A 285 15.75 6.87 -17.41
N GLU A 286 16.78 6.12 -17.06
CA GLU A 286 16.66 4.77 -16.54
C GLU A 286 17.54 4.58 -15.32
N PHE A 287 16.97 4.03 -14.28
CA PHE A 287 17.62 3.78 -13.00
C PHE A 287 17.55 2.30 -12.70
N ASP A 288 18.68 1.76 -12.28
CA ASP A 288 18.79 0.39 -11.78
C ASP A 288 19.41 0.43 -10.38
N SER A 289 18.80 -0.25 -9.42
CA SER A 289 19.29 -0.31 -8.04
C SER A 289 19.83 -1.70 -7.72
N ASP A 290 20.89 -1.76 -6.91
CA ASP A 290 21.37 -3.03 -6.40
C ASP A 290 20.30 -3.74 -5.56
N LEU A 291 20.32 -5.07 -5.58
CA LEU A 291 19.48 -5.86 -4.69
C LEU A 291 19.88 -5.57 -3.24
N PRO A 292 18.92 -5.34 -2.34
CA PRO A 292 19.25 -5.08 -0.95
C PRO A 292 19.86 -6.31 -0.26
N PRO A 293 20.69 -6.13 0.78
CA PRO A 293 21.44 -7.22 1.42
C PRO A 293 20.59 -8.42 1.85
N TYR A 294 19.36 -8.20 2.31
CA TYR A 294 18.45 -9.29 2.70
C TYR A 294 18.09 -10.17 1.49
N PHE A 295 17.89 -9.57 0.33
CA PHE A 295 17.52 -10.25 -0.90
C PHE A 295 18.70 -11.07 -1.45
N GLU A 296 19.88 -10.45 -1.55
CA GLU A 296 21.10 -11.12 -1.99
C GLU A 296 21.48 -12.29 -1.09
N LYS A 297 21.43 -12.08 0.24
CA LYS A 297 21.67 -13.13 1.23
C LYS A 297 20.73 -14.31 1.04
N TYR A 298 19.46 -14.03 0.74
CA TYR A 298 18.47 -15.09 0.50
C TYR A 298 18.76 -15.84 -0.80
N LEU A 299 19.09 -15.16 -1.90
CA LEU A 299 19.51 -15.81 -3.16
C LEU A 299 20.75 -16.68 -2.95
N GLN A 300 21.75 -16.19 -2.23
CA GLN A 300 22.96 -16.97 -1.90
C GLN A 300 22.62 -18.24 -1.10
N LYS A 301 21.68 -18.14 -0.13
CA LYS A 301 21.21 -19.31 0.62
C LYS A 301 20.56 -20.35 -0.30
N LEU A 302 19.71 -19.89 -1.24
CA LEU A 302 19.05 -20.78 -2.21
C LEU A 302 20.05 -21.43 -3.17
N ARG A 303 21.08 -20.72 -3.60
CA ARG A 303 22.14 -21.23 -4.47
C ARG A 303 22.97 -22.32 -3.77
N LYS A 304 23.27 -22.13 -2.47
CA LYS A 304 23.99 -23.15 -1.66
C LYS A 304 23.18 -24.40 -1.37
N GLY A 305 21.86 -24.29 -1.27
CA GLY A 305 20.96 -25.42 -1.03
C GLY A 305 20.70 -26.30 -2.26
N ARG A 306 21.37 -26.03 -3.39
CA ARG A 306 21.36 -26.84 -4.63
C ARG A 306 22.43 -27.95 -4.65
N GLY A 307 23.30 -28.02 -3.63
CA GLY A 307 24.33 -29.03 -3.51
C GLY A 307 23.86 -30.30 -2.80
#